data_4f37d958c0c7240520eb674517a6504e
#
_entry.id   4f37d958c0c7240520eb674517a6504e
#
_cell.length_a   1.000
_cell.length_b   1.000
_cell.length_c   1.000
_cell.angle_alpha   90.00
_cell.angle_beta   90.00
_cell.angle_gamma   90.00
#
_symmetry.space_group_name_H-M   'P 1'
#
loop_
_entity.id
_entity.type
_entity.pdbx_description
1 polymer ?
#
loop_
_entity_poly.entity_id
_entity_poly.type
_entity_poly.pdbx_seq_one_letter_code
_entity_poly.pdbx_strand_id
1 'polypeptide(L)'
;MIVFDIKRIRNQKNITIYGLSKLTGLSRTYIRNIENNKNTNPTLNSLFLIANALEVNIKDLFYTSFDVSDLRKKMHSYIDKYGLDSKEVLEISQLIDLLLNIDINEK
;
A
#
# COMPACT_ATOMS: atom_id res chain seq x y z
N MET A 1 -4.93 6.18 3.71
CA MET A 1 -5.76 5.50 2.68
C MET A 1 -4.87 4.64 1.80
N ILE A 2 -5.30 3.43 1.52
CA ILE A 2 -4.56 2.52 0.64
C ILE A 2 -4.99 2.79 -0.80
N VAL A 3 -4.02 2.96 -1.70
CA VAL A 3 -4.25 3.17 -3.13
C VAL A 3 -3.60 2.03 -3.90
N PHE A 4 -4.36 1.37 -4.76
CA PHE A 4 -3.85 0.27 -5.56
C PHE A 4 -3.37 0.77 -6.93
N ASP A 5 -2.21 0.31 -7.35
CA ASP A 5 -1.52 0.74 -8.57
C ASP A 5 -1.47 -0.37 -9.63
N ILE A 6 -2.41 -1.29 -9.57
CA ILE A 6 -2.44 -2.50 -10.40
C ILE A 6 -2.60 -2.15 -11.88
N LYS A 7 -3.46 -1.19 -12.20
CA LYS A 7 -3.72 -0.79 -13.59
C LYS A 7 -2.45 -0.30 -14.29
N ARG A 8 -1.65 0.52 -13.60
CA ARG A 8 -0.39 1.04 -14.16
C ARG A 8 0.58 -0.10 -14.45
N ILE A 9 0.77 -0.99 -13.49
CA ILE A 9 1.68 -2.13 -13.62
C ILE A 9 1.19 -3.06 -14.73
N ARG A 10 -0.09 -3.34 -14.77
CA ARG A 10 -0.70 -4.19 -15.79
C ARG A 10 -0.47 -3.63 -17.20
N ASN A 11 -0.66 -2.32 -17.36
CA ASN A 11 -0.43 -1.64 -18.65
C ASN A 11 1.04 -1.66 -19.04
N GLN A 12 1.94 -1.48 -18.10
CA GLN A 12 3.38 -1.60 -18.36
C GLN A 12 3.79 -2.99 -18.86
N LYS A 13 3.10 -4.01 -18.37
CA LYS A 13 3.34 -5.41 -18.75
C LYS A 13 2.53 -5.84 -19.97
N ASN A 14 1.72 -4.96 -20.54
CA ASN A 14 0.86 -5.23 -21.69
C ASN A 14 -0.14 -6.39 -21.41
N ILE A 15 -0.65 -6.47 -20.20
CA ILE A 15 -1.60 -7.47 -19.78
C ILE A 15 -2.99 -6.82 -19.68
N THR A 16 -3.99 -7.41 -20.38
CA THR A 16 -5.38 -6.96 -20.29
C THR A 16 -6.03 -7.45 -19.01
N ILE A 17 -7.17 -6.84 -18.63
CA ILE A 17 -7.98 -7.33 -17.50
C ILE A 17 -8.38 -8.78 -17.71
N TYR A 18 -8.79 -9.13 -18.94
CA TYR A 18 -9.12 -10.49 -19.30
C TYR A 18 -7.94 -11.45 -19.09
N GLY A 19 -6.74 -11.05 -19.54
CA GLY A 19 -5.53 -11.82 -19.35
C GLY A 19 -5.19 -12.01 -17.88
N LEU A 20 -5.29 -10.96 -17.10
CA LEU A 20 -5.03 -11.03 -15.66
C LEU A 20 -6.07 -11.90 -14.95
N SER A 21 -7.33 -11.80 -15.35
CA SER A 21 -8.40 -12.68 -14.84
C SER A 21 -8.08 -14.15 -15.09
N LYS A 22 -7.62 -14.48 -16.29
CA LYS A 22 -7.24 -15.85 -16.64
C LYS A 22 -6.06 -16.36 -15.84
N LEU A 23 -5.04 -15.52 -15.65
CA LEU A 23 -3.83 -15.91 -14.91
C LEU A 23 -4.09 -16.10 -13.41
N THR A 24 -5.00 -15.33 -12.84
CA THR A 24 -5.27 -15.34 -11.40
C THR A 24 -6.44 -16.20 -11.00
N GLY A 25 -7.37 -16.47 -11.91
CA GLY A 25 -8.64 -17.10 -11.59
C GLY A 25 -9.66 -16.15 -10.94
N LEU A 26 -9.32 -14.87 -10.80
CA LEU A 26 -10.21 -13.86 -10.24
C LEU A 26 -11.12 -13.32 -11.33
N SER A 27 -12.36 -12.89 -10.97
CA SER A 27 -13.27 -12.30 -11.94
C SER A 27 -12.78 -10.94 -12.42
N ARG A 28 -13.14 -10.58 -13.65
CA ARG A 28 -12.81 -9.26 -14.21
C ARG A 28 -13.41 -8.13 -13.39
N THR A 29 -14.63 -8.32 -12.91
CA THR A 29 -15.32 -7.34 -12.06
C THR A 29 -14.55 -7.11 -10.75
N TYR A 30 -14.07 -8.17 -10.12
CA TYR A 30 -13.29 -8.09 -8.90
C TYR A 30 -12.00 -7.29 -9.13
N ILE A 31 -11.27 -7.59 -10.21
CA ILE A 31 -10.04 -6.89 -10.57
C ILE A 31 -10.32 -5.41 -10.85
N ARG A 32 -11.36 -5.09 -11.62
CA ARG A 32 -11.74 -3.70 -11.90
C ARG A 32 -12.06 -2.93 -10.63
N ASN A 33 -12.77 -3.56 -9.69
CA ASN A 33 -13.12 -2.91 -8.43
C ASN A 33 -11.88 -2.56 -7.59
N ILE A 34 -10.86 -3.42 -7.60
CA ILE A 34 -9.59 -3.12 -6.95
C ILE A 34 -8.88 -1.98 -7.69
N GLU A 35 -8.77 -2.04 -9.02
CA GLU A 35 -8.10 -1.02 -9.83
C GLU A 35 -8.73 0.37 -9.66
N ASN A 36 -10.06 0.41 -9.54
CA ASN A 36 -10.81 1.67 -9.41
C ASN A 36 -11.01 2.09 -7.96
N ASN A 37 -10.36 1.42 -7.02
CA ASN A 37 -10.46 1.68 -5.57
C ASN A 37 -11.89 1.56 -5.03
N LYS A 38 -12.73 0.78 -5.68
CA LYS A 38 -14.08 0.45 -5.20
C LYS A 38 -14.08 -0.66 -4.18
N ASN A 39 -13.15 -1.62 -4.32
CA ASN A 39 -12.89 -2.62 -3.31
C ASN A 39 -11.66 -2.18 -2.51
N THR A 40 -11.89 -1.66 -1.32
CA THR A 40 -10.83 -1.14 -0.45
C THR A 40 -10.25 -2.21 0.47
N ASN A 41 -10.76 -3.44 0.39
CA ASN A 41 -10.38 -4.50 1.30
C ASN A 41 -10.25 -5.85 0.60
N PRO A 42 -9.42 -5.95 -0.46
CA PRO A 42 -9.19 -7.23 -1.12
C PRO A 42 -8.45 -8.18 -0.18
N THR A 43 -8.64 -9.49 -0.39
CA THR A 43 -7.94 -10.48 0.42
C THR A 43 -6.45 -10.51 0.09
N LEU A 44 -5.64 -10.88 1.07
CA LEU A 44 -4.20 -11.04 0.88
C LEU A 44 -3.91 -12.09 -0.21
N ASN A 45 -4.67 -13.18 -0.23
CA ASN A 45 -4.52 -14.22 -1.23
C ASN A 45 -4.77 -13.68 -2.66
N SER A 46 -5.79 -12.85 -2.84
CA SER A 46 -6.08 -12.21 -4.13
C SER A 46 -4.93 -11.32 -4.57
N LEU A 47 -4.36 -10.54 -3.66
CA LEU A 47 -3.21 -9.68 -3.96
C LEU A 47 -1.98 -10.51 -4.32
N PHE A 48 -1.77 -11.64 -3.66
CA PHE A 48 -0.69 -12.57 -4.00
C PHE A 48 -0.84 -13.12 -5.41
N LEU A 49 -2.05 -13.53 -5.78
CA LEU A 49 -2.32 -14.04 -7.13
C LEU A 49 -2.03 -12.98 -8.19
N ILE A 50 -2.44 -11.75 -7.95
CA ILE A 50 -2.22 -10.63 -8.87
C ILE A 50 -0.71 -10.33 -8.98
N ALA A 51 -0.02 -10.26 -7.85
CA ALA A 51 1.43 -9.99 -7.83
C ALA A 51 2.21 -11.06 -8.59
N ASN A 52 1.89 -12.33 -8.39
CA ASN A 52 2.53 -13.43 -9.12
C ASN A 52 2.25 -13.36 -10.62
N ALA A 53 1.01 -13.05 -11.00
CA ALA A 53 0.64 -12.93 -12.41
C ALA A 53 1.35 -11.78 -13.10
N LEU A 54 1.59 -10.68 -12.39
CA LEU A 54 2.30 -9.51 -12.90
C LEU A 54 3.82 -9.60 -12.70
N GLU A 55 4.30 -10.65 -12.02
CA GLU A 55 5.72 -10.86 -11.73
C GLU A 55 6.35 -9.70 -10.94
N VAL A 56 5.62 -9.22 -9.95
CA VAL A 56 6.07 -8.18 -9.03
C VAL A 56 5.87 -8.62 -7.60
N ASN A 57 6.46 -7.90 -6.65
CA ASN A 57 6.21 -8.13 -5.24
C ASN A 57 4.84 -7.58 -4.85
N ILE A 58 4.20 -8.22 -3.87
CA ILE A 58 2.88 -7.77 -3.40
C ILE A 58 2.90 -6.30 -2.95
N LYS A 59 3.99 -5.84 -2.36
CA LYS A 59 4.15 -4.46 -1.91
C LYS A 59 4.16 -3.44 -3.05
N ASP A 60 4.43 -3.86 -4.27
CA ASP A 60 4.43 -2.99 -5.45
C ASP A 60 3.01 -2.70 -5.96
N LEU A 61 2.01 -3.47 -5.51
CA LEU A 61 0.63 -3.34 -5.96
C LEU A 61 -0.11 -2.16 -5.34
N PHE A 62 0.36 -1.66 -4.21
CA PHE A 62 -0.34 -0.60 -3.48
C PHE A 62 0.63 0.29 -2.74
N TYR A 63 0.15 1.48 -2.40
CA TYR A 63 0.87 2.39 -1.52
C TYR A 63 -0.12 3.04 -0.56
N THR A 64 0.40 3.55 0.54
CA THR A 64 -0.42 4.31 1.48
C THR A 64 -0.31 5.79 1.17
N SER A 65 -1.46 6.45 1.06
CA SER A 65 -1.52 7.89 0.90
C SER A 65 -1.84 8.51 2.26
N PHE A 66 -0.84 9.09 2.90
CA PHE A 66 -1.01 9.81 4.14
C PHE A 66 -0.05 11.00 4.18
N ASP A 67 -0.45 12.03 4.92
CA ASP A 67 0.40 13.20 5.11
C ASP A 67 1.26 13.00 6.36
N VAL A 68 2.58 13.18 6.19
CA VAL A 68 3.55 13.06 7.29
C VAL A 68 3.24 14.07 8.40
N SER A 69 2.74 15.27 8.03
CA SER A 69 2.36 16.28 9.02
C SER A 69 1.21 15.80 9.91
N ASP A 70 0.27 15.02 9.37
CA ASP A 70 -0.82 14.43 10.16
C ASP A 70 -0.30 13.40 11.15
N LEU A 71 0.68 12.59 10.76
CA LEU A 71 1.33 11.65 11.67
C LEU A 71 2.03 12.38 12.82
N ARG A 72 2.73 13.47 12.52
CA ARG A 72 3.39 14.29 13.53
C ARG A 72 2.40 14.91 14.49
N LYS A 73 1.26 15.41 13.98
CA LYS A 73 0.18 15.95 14.81
C LYS A 73 -0.38 14.89 15.75
N LYS A 74 -0.61 13.68 15.25
CA LYS A 74 -1.08 12.56 16.07
C LYS A 74 -0.05 12.19 17.15
N MET A 75 1.23 12.21 16.81
CA MET A 75 2.31 11.95 17.76
C MET A 75 2.33 13.00 18.88
N HIS A 76 2.21 14.29 18.54
CA HIS A 76 2.13 15.36 19.53
C HIS A 76 0.91 15.20 20.46
N SER A 77 -0.23 14.83 19.88
CA SER A 77 -1.45 14.56 20.63
C SER A 77 -1.24 13.43 21.64
N TYR A 78 -0.54 12.38 21.24
CA TYR A 78 -0.18 11.26 22.13
C TYR A 78 0.75 11.69 23.26
N ILE A 79 1.74 12.52 22.96
CA ILE A 79 2.67 13.06 23.96
C ILE A 79 1.91 13.84 25.02
N ASP A 80 1.02 14.75 24.59
CA ASP A 80 0.23 15.57 25.50
C ASP A 80 -0.74 14.75 26.32
N LYS A 81 -1.35 13.70 25.72
CA LYS A 81 -2.38 12.90 26.35
C LYS A 81 -1.82 11.85 27.29
N TYR A 82 -0.71 11.22 26.94
CA TYR A 82 -0.17 10.07 27.67
C TYR A 82 1.14 10.37 28.39
N GLY A 83 1.68 11.57 28.23
CA GLY A 83 2.93 11.97 28.89
C GLY A 83 4.13 11.11 28.50
N LEU A 84 4.26 10.77 27.23
CA LEU A 84 5.37 9.98 26.72
C LEU A 84 6.71 10.67 27.00
N ASP A 85 7.72 9.90 27.39
CA ASP A 85 9.06 10.43 27.61
C ASP A 85 9.81 10.66 26.28
N SER A 86 10.97 11.31 26.36
CA SER A 86 11.78 11.65 25.20
C SER A 86 12.21 10.41 24.41
N LYS A 87 12.46 9.31 25.11
CA LYS A 87 12.90 8.06 24.49
C LYS A 87 11.80 7.44 23.65
N GLU A 88 10.58 7.40 24.17
CA GLU A 88 9.42 6.87 23.43
C GLU A 88 9.12 7.71 22.20
N VAL A 89 9.20 9.03 22.30
CA VAL A 89 9.01 9.95 21.18
C VAL A 89 10.10 9.72 20.13
N LEU A 90 11.35 9.53 20.54
CA LEU A 90 12.45 9.27 19.63
C LEU A 90 12.25 7.96 18.87
N GLU A 91 11.80 6.91 19.53
CA GLU A 91 11.52 5.62 18.89
C GLU A 91 10.43 5.73 17.82
N ILE A 92 9.35 6.46 18.10
CA ILE A 92 8.29 6.72 17.14
C ILE A 92 8.82 7.52 15.94
N SER A 93 9.61 8.57 16.19
CA SER A 93 10.22 9.37 15.14
C SER A 93 11.15 8.55 14.25
N GLN A 94 11.96 7.68 14.84
CA GLN A 94 12.83 6.78 14.09
C GLN A 94 12.05 5.81 13.21
N LEU A 95 10.93 5.31 13.71
CA LEU A 95 10.06 4.43 12.93
C LEU A 95 9.47 5.15 11.71
N ILE A 96 9.03 6.38 11.88
CA ILE A 96 8.51 7.20 10.78
C ILE A 96 9.61 7.44 9.74
N ASP A 97 10.81 7.81 10.18
CA ASP A 97 11.95 8.04 9.28
C ASP A 97 12.32 6.77 8.51
N LEU A 98 12.28 5.61 9.17
CA LEU A 98 12.54 4.33 8.54
C LEU A 98 11.53 4.02 7.44
N LEU A 99 10.25 4.27 7.68
CA LEU A 99 9.18 4.07 6.69
C LEU A 99 9.37 4.97 5.48
N LEU A 100 9.76 6.23 5.69
CA LEU A 100 10.03 7.17 4.61
C LEU A 100 11.26 6.75 3.78
N ASN A 101 12.30 6.27 4.44
CA ASN A 101 13.52 5.80 3.76
C ASN A 101 13.26 4.54 2.94
N ILE A 102 12.39 3.63 3.38
CA ILE A 102 12.00 2.46 2.60
C ILE A 102 11.35 2.90 1.28
N ASP A 103 10.45 3.88 1.32
CA ASP A 103 9.80 4.40 0.12
C ASP A 103 10.80 5.01 -0.85
N ILE A 104 11.80 5.71 -0.35
CA ILE A 104 12.86 6.32 -1.17
C ILE A 104 13.77 5.25 -1.77
N ASN A 105 14.15 4.24 -1.03
CA ASN A 105 15.11 3.21 -1.44
C ASN A 105 14.51 2.20 -2.43
N GLU A 106 13.20 2.10 -2.53
CA GLU A 106 12.53 1.19 -3.46
C GLU A 106 12.36 1.77 -4.86
N LYS A 107 12.76 2.99 -5.06
CA LYS A 107 12.81 3.59 -6.39
C LYS A 107 14.12 3.20 -7.08
#